data_afeb740a17d0a75766151935506876da
#
_entry.id   afeb740a17d0a75766151935506876da
#
_cell.length_a   1.000
_cell.length_b   1.000
_cell.length_c   1.000
_cell.angle_alpha   90.00
_cell.angle_beta   90.00
_cell.angle_gamma   90.00
#
_symmetry.space_group_name_H-M   'P 1'
#
loop_
_entity.id
_entity.type
_entity.pdbx_description
1 polymer ?
#
loop_
_entity_poly.entity_id
_entity_poly.type
_entity_poly.pdbx_seq_one_letter_code
_entity_poly.pdbx_strand_id
1 'polypeptide(L)'
;MWLMDNRKLINDFLDNYWLSVGVSQNTLNAYRSDLIIFDNYLKQNTDKDFKSLSKINIENYFNKRVNIDMSMSTQARIMSCFRKFFQYLLDENYIKENPIVNFKLPKKDKKLPVHLNEQEVTNLLEAPDISTTIGLRDKAMLELLYSCGLRVTELINIKLNQVNVYNEFIMVSGKGNKERMLPLSNSAMETLQKYEKEVRPNLLNQGKTNAYFLSNRGKAMSRQNFWYIIKRYANNIGINKPLSPHTLRHAFATHLVQRGADLRAVQLLLGHSDISTTQIYTYIHNTILKSQHEKHHPRG
;
A
#
# COMPACT_ATOMS: atom_id res chain seq x y z
N MET A 1 10.31 -28.76 26.36
CA MET A 1 10.40 -27.50 27.18
C MET A 1 10.95 -26.29 26.45
N TRP A 2 11.64 -26.43 25.32
CA TRP A 2 12.27 -25.34 24.54
C TRP A 2 11.32 -24.58 23.61
N LEU A 3 10.23 -25.20 23.16
CA LEU A 3 9.27 -24.65 22.17
C LEU A 3 8.40 -23.49 22.69
N MET A 4 8.21 -23.38 23.99
CA MET A 4 7.41 -22.31 24.59
C MET A 4 8.15 -20.97 24.70
N ASP A 5 9.48 -20.98 24.82
CA ASP A 5 10.27 -19.79 25.13
C ASP A 5 10.41 -18.84 23.91
N ASN A 6 10.68 -19.35 22.71
CA ASN A 6 10.83 -18.51 21.51
C ASN A 6 9.50 -17.80 21.13
N ARG A 7 8.36 -18.49 21.23
CA ARG A 7 7.06 -17.89 20.94
C ARG A 7 6.67 -16.82 21.96
N LYS A 8 7.02 -17.04 23.22
CA LYS A 8 6.82 -16.05 24.27
C LYS A 8 7.66 -14.82 23.98
N LEU A 9 8.95 -14.97 23.69
CA LEU A 9 9.85 -13.86 23.34
C LEU A 9 9.34 -13.05 22.14
N ILE A 10 8.78 -13.71 21.11
CA ILE A 10 8.16 -13.02 19.97
C ILE A 10 6.98 -12.17 20.42
N ASN A 11 6.09 -12.69 21.25
CA ASN A 11 4.92 -11.97 21.73
C ASN A 11 5.32 -10.79 22.61
N ASP A 12 6.21 -11.02 23.58
CA ASP A 12 6.69 -9.99 24.50
C ASP A 12 7.36 -8.83 23.74
N PHE A 13 8.18 -9.16 22.73
CA PHE A 13 8.76 -8.16 21.84
C PHE A 13 7.71 -7.35 21.08
N LEU A 14 6.71 -8.01 20.49
CA LEU A 14 5.69 -7.33 19.69
C LEU A 14 4.80 -6.43 20.54
N ASP A 15 4.48 -6.86 21.75
CA ASP A 15 3.70 -6.07 22.70
C ASP A 15 4.50 -4.86 23.20
N ASN A 16 5.78 -5.04 23.54
CA ASN A 16 6.70 -3.95 23.89
C ASN A 16 6.83 -2.95 22.72
N TYR A 17 7.05 -3.45 21.51
CA TYR A 17 7.24 -2.62 20.33
C TYR A 17 5.97 -1.83 19.95
N TRP A 18 4.80 -2.40 20.16
CA TRP A 18 3.53 -1.70 20.00
C TRP A 18 3.36 -0.58 21.01
N LEU A 19 3.61 -0.87 22.27
CA LEU A 19 3.47 0.10 23.38
C LEU A 19 4.47 1.27 23.26
N SER A 20 5.72 0.98 22.89
CA SER A 20 6.79 1.98 22.86
C SER A 20 6.78 2.86 21.59
N VAL A 21 6.37 2.32 20.44
CA VAL A 21 6.50 2.99 19.12
C VAL A 21 5.14 3.28 18.47
N GLY A 22 4.06 2.63 18.92
CA GLY A 22 2.72 2.83 18.33
C GLY A 22 2.62 2.35 16.87
N VAL A 23 3.29 1.26 16.52
CA VAL A 23 3.31 0.73 15.15
C VAL A 23 1.96 0.16 14.72
N SER A 24 1.71 0.13 13.41
CA SER A 24 0.46 -0.41 12.87
C SER A 24 0.34 -1.91 13.07
N GLN A 25 -0.90 -2.43 13.18
CA GLN A 25 -1.19 -3.87 13.26
C GLN A 25 -0.58 -4.65 12.09
N ASN A 26 -0.54 -4.06 10.88
CA ASN A 26 0.08 -4.70 9.72
C ASN A 26 1.59 -4.88 9.91
N THR A 27 2.27 -3.94 10.56
CA THR A 27 3.70 -4.05 10.89
C THR A 27 3.93 -5.17 11.91
N LEU A 28 3.11 -5.22 12.96
CA LEU A 28 3.19 -6.28 13.98
C LEU A 28 2.96 -7.66 13.37
N ASN A 29 1.94 -7.81 12.53
CA ASN A 29 1.64 -9.07 11.84
C ASN A 29 2.78 -9.50 10.91
N ALA A 30 3.38 -8.54 10.19
CA ALA A 30 4.52 -8.82 9.33
C ALA A 30 5.74 -9.28 10.14
N TYR A 31 6.06 -8.58 11.24
CA TYR A 31 7.17 -8.94 12.13
C TYR A 31 6.94 -10.29 12.82
N ARG A 32 5.71 -10.52 13.28
CA ARG A 32 5.32 -11.83 13.84
C ARG A 32 5.57 -12.96 12.85
N SER A 33 5.11 -12.78 11.62
CA SER A 33 5.31 -13.77 10.55
C SER A 33 6.79 -14.00 10.26
N ASP A 34 7.60 -12.94 10.19
CA ASP A 34 9.04 -13.05 9.93
C ASP A 34 9.75 -13.84 11.03
N LEU A 35 9.46 -13.54 12.28
CA LEU A 35 10.09 -14.21 13.43
C LEU A 35 9.64 -15.66 13.58
N ILE A 36 8.36 -15.98 13.30
CA ILE A 36 7.88 -17.37 13.29
C ILE A 36 8.56 -18.19 12.19
N ILE A 37 8.71 -17.59 11.00
CA ILE A 37 9.40 -18.26 9.89
C ILE A 37 10.87 -18.50 10.25
N PHE A 38 11.51 -17.55 10.93
CA PHE A 38 12.89 -17.71 11.39
C PHE A 38 13.01 -18.77 12.50
N ASP A 39 12.10 -18.78 13.47
CA ASP A 39 12.04 -19.82 14.52
C ASP A 39 11.90 -21.24 13.92
N ASN A 40 11.01 -21.39 12.95
CA ASN A 40 10.83 -22.66 12.23
C ASN A 40 12.10 -23.08 11.48
N TYR A 41 12.80 -22.12 10.87
CA TYR A 41 14.09 -22.39 10.22
C TYR A 41 15.14 -22.87 11.23
N LEU A 42 15.24 -22.22 12.39
CA LEU A 42 16.18 -22.63 13.44
C LEU A 42 15.91 -24.04 13.92
N LYS A 43 14.68 -24.39 14.20
CA LYS A 43 14.27 -25.73 14.62
C LYS A 43 14.61 -26.84 13.62
N GLN A 44 14.62 -26.51 12.33
CA GLN A 44 14.92 -27.48 11.25
C GLN A 44 16.41 -27.60 10.93
N ASN A 45 17.21 -26.59 11.23
CA ASN A 45 18.60 -26.49 10.74
C ASN A 45 19.63 -26.32 11.86
N THR A 46 19.19 -26.10 13.10
CA THR A 46 20.10 -25.85 14.25
C THR A 46 19.42 -26.36 15.54
N ASP A 47 20.23 -26.59 16.57
CA ASP A 47 19.74 -26.84 17.94
C ASP A 47 19.74 -25.55 18.79
N LYS A 48 19.70 -24.39 18.15
CA LYS A 48 19.78 -23.08 18.80
C LYS A 48 18.44 -22.39 18.92
N ASP A 49 18.27 -21.68 20.01
CA ASP A 49 17.18 -20.71 20.25
C ASP A 49 17.63 -19.28 19.94
N PHE A 50 16.73 -18.31 20.06
CA PHE A 50 17.05 -16.89 19.81
C PHE A 50 18.12 -16.33 20.73
N LYS A 51 18.33 -16.89 21.90
CA LYS A 51 19.30 -16.40 22.91
C LYS A 51 20.73 -16.86 22.63
N SER A 52 20.88 -17.94 21.87
CA SER A 52 22.17 -18.60 21.59
C SER A 52 22.69 -18.41 20.16
N LEU A 53 22.05 -17.51 19.39
CA LEU A 53 22.41 -17.26 18.01
C LEU A 53 23.69 -16.43 17.87
N SER A 54 24.48 -16.83 16.87
CA SER A 54 25.63 -16.07 16.40
C SER A 54 25.34 -15.41 15.04
N LYS A 55 26.20 -14.48 14.61
CA LYS A 55 26.15 -13.85 13.30
C LYS A 55 26.07 -14.87 12.16
N ILE A 56 26.83 -15.96 12.25
CA ILE A 56 26.87 -17.01 11.22
C ILE A 56 25.49 -17.69 11.03
N ASN A 57 24.74 -17.88 12.11
CA ASN A 57 23.40 -18.49 12.02
C ASN A 57 22.43 -17.61 11.21
N ILE A 58 22.56 -16.28 11.37
CA ILE A 58 21.74 -15.32 10.64
C ILE A 58 22.19 -15.20 9.19
N GLU A 59 23.51 -15.22 8.93
CA GLU A 59 24.05 -15.26 7.57
C GLU A 59 23.56 -16.49 6.81
N ASN A 60 23.60 -17.66 7.41
CA ASN A 60 23.10 -18.91 6.82
C ASN A 60 21.60 -18.84 6.51
N TYR A 61 20.79 -18.24 7.39
CA TYR A 61 19.38 -18.02 7.14
C TYR A 61 19.15 -17.14 5.91
N PHE A 62 19.83 -16.00 5.82
CA PHE A 62 19.68 -15.10 4.68
C PHE A 62 20.20 -15.75 3.39
N ASN A 63 21.34 -16.41 3.40
CA ASN A 63 21.90 -17.09 2.23
C ASN A 63 20.94 -18.18 1.69
N LYS A 64 20.35 -18.99 2.57
CA LYS A 64 19.36 -19.99 2.16
C LYS A 64 18.10 -19.34 1.57
N ARG A 65 17.69 -18.19 2.10
CA ARG A 65 16.52 -17.44 1.63
C ARG A 65 16.75 -16.66 0.34
N VAL A 66 17.97 -16.16 0.11
CA VAL A 66 18.37 -15.49 -1.15
C VAL A 66 18.29 -16.46 -2.31
N ASN A 67 18.63 -17.73 -2.09
CA ASN A 67 18.52 -18.80 -3.10
C ASN A 67 17.06 -19.15 -3.49
N ILE A 68 16.06 -18.68 -2.73
CA ILE A 68 14.62 -18.90 -2.97
C ILE A 68 13.96 -17.65 -3.62
N ASP A 69 14.73 -16.79 -4.29
CA ASP A 69 14.23 -15.61 -5.02
C ASP A 69 13.44 -14.59 -4.18
N MET A 70 13.88 -14.36 -2.93
CA MET A 70 13.26 -13.37 -2.06
C MET A 70 13.51 -11.94 -2.55
N SER A 71 12.45 -11.13 -2.64
CA SER A 71 12.58 -9.72 -3.05
C SER A 71 13.45 -8.91 -2.08
N MET A 72 14.17 -7.90 -2.59
CA MET A 72 15.00 -7.02 -1.75
C MET A 72 14.20 -6.28 -0.69
N SER A 73 12.96 -5.88 -1.00
CA SER A 73 12.07 -5.22 -0.04
C SER A 73 11.70 -6.14 1.11
N THR A 74 11.50 -7.43 0.83
CA THR A 74 11.25 -8.46 1.85
C THR A 74 12.48 -8.66 2.73
N GLN A 75 13.68 -8.76 2.13
CA GLN A 75 14.94 -8.89 2.87
C GLN A 75 15.19 -7.67 3.78
N ALA A 76 14.98 -6.47 3.27
CA ALA A 76 15.12 -5.23 4.04
C ALA A 76 14.13 -5.16 5.20
N ARG A 77 12.87 -5.61 5.00
CA ARG A 77 11.86 -5.68 6.05
C ARG A 77 12.24 -6.68 7.13
N ILE A 78 12.65 -7.90 6.76
CA ILE A 78 13.11 -8.94 7.70
C ILE A 78 14.31 -8.43 8.50
N MET A 79 15.28 -7.79 7.85
CA MET A 79 16.43 -7.21 8.52
C MET A 79 16.01 -6.10 9.51
N SER A 80 15.05 -5.25 9.13
CA SER A 80 14.50 -4.24 10.05
C SER A 80 13.82 -4.88 11.26
N CYS A 81 13.05 -5.95 11.04
CA CYS A 81 12.43 -6.73 12.11
C CYS A 81 13.51 -7.33 13.05
N PHE A 82 14.52 -7.99 12.50
CA PHE A 82 15.60 -8.61 13.28
C PHE A 82 16.40 -7.59 14.09
N ARG A 83 16.74 -6.44 13.50
CA ARG A 83 17.42 -5.36 14.25
C ARG A 83 16.63 -4.92 15.48
N LYS A 84 15.31 -4.76 15.33
CA LYS A 84 14.44 -4.37 16.45
C LYS A 84 14.32 -5.49 17.48
N PHE A 85 14.15 -6.72 17.02
CA PHE A 85 14.00 -7.89 17.88
C PHE A 85 15.28 -8.19 18.69
N PHE A 86 16.44 -8.26 18.05
CA PHE A 86 17.69 -8.53 18.74
C PHE A 86 18.14 -7.35 19.64
N GLN A 87 17.76 -6.10 19.29
CA GLN A 87 17.96 -4.99 20.19
C GLN A 87 17.10 -5.13 21.45
N TYR A 88 15.82 -5.48 21.29
CA TYR A 88 14.94 -5.78 22.42
C TYR A 88 15.50 -6.91 23.30
N LEU A 89 15.99 -7.99 22.72
CA LEU A 89 16.61 -9.07 23.50
C LEU A 89 17.84 -8.62 24.27
N LEU A 90 18.63 -7.70 23.71
CA LEU A 90 19.79 -7.12 24.38
C LEU A 90 19.35 -6.20 25.52
N ASP A 91 18.38 -5.30 25.27
CA ASP A 91 17.87 -4.33 26.25
C ASP A 91 17.23 -5.03 27.47
N GLU A 92 16.54 -6.16 27.23
CA GLU A 92 15.94 -7.00 28.28
C GLU A 92 16.94 -8.02 28.89
N ASN A 93 18.23 -7.94 28.55
CA ASN A 93 19.27 -8.82 29.05
C ASN A 93 19.07 -10.32 28.75
N TYR A 94 18.29 -10.66 27.70
CA TYR A 94 18.16 -12.05 27.22
C TYR A 94 19.40 -12.54 26.48
N ILE A 95 20.17 -11.62 25.88
CA ILE A 95 21.45 -11.87 25.21
C ILE A 95 22.50 -10.86 25.67
N LYS A 96 23.77 -11.25 25.60
CA LYS A 96 24.91 -10.39 25.99
C LYS A 96 25.39 -9.52 24.84
N GLU A 97 25.24 -9.99 23.61
CA GLU A 97 25.68 -9.31 22.39
C GLU A 97 24.62 -9.41 21.30
N ASN A 98 24.48 -8.35 20.52
CA ASN A 98 23.54 -8.34 19.41
C ASN A 98 24.20 -8.94 18.15
N PRO A 99 23.74 -10.12 17.65
CA PRO A 99 24.42 -10.85 16.58
C PRO A 99 24.33 -10.15 15.21
N ILE A 100 23.59 -9.06 15.06
CA ILE A 100 23.37 -8.40 13.78
C ILE A 100 23.86 -6.94 13.72
N VAL A 101 24.58 -6.43 14.70
CA VAL A 101 25.05 -5.03 14.76
C VAL A 101 25.70 -4.60 13.44
N ASN A 102 26.58 -5.42 12.89
CA ASN A 102 27.35 -5.11 11.67
C ASN A 102 26.88 -5.92 10.44
N PHE A 103 25.66 -6.44 10.46
CA PHE A 103 25.17 -7.24 9.34
C PHE A 103 24.72 -6.34 8.19
N LYS A 104 25.33 -6.54 7.02
CA LYS A 104 24.97 -5.85 5.77
C LYS A 104 24.35 -6.86 4.80
N LEU A 105 23.15 -6.59 4.34
CA LEU A 105 22.56 -7.37 3.24
C LEU A 105 23.38 -7.17 1.96
N PRO A 106 23.54 -8.24 1.13
CA PRO A 106 24.12 -8.10 -0.20
C PRO A 106 23.39 -7.02 -0.99
N LYS A 107 24.12 -6.09 -1.58
CA LYS A 107 23.53 -5.10 -2.50
C LYS A 107 23.20 -5.81 -3.81
N LYS A 108 21.93 -5.88 -4.16
CA LYS A 108 21.49 -6.26 -5.51
C LYS A 108 21.20 -4.97 -6.28
N ASP A 109 21.47 -4.93 -7.56
CA ASP A 109 21.16 -3.78 -8.41
C ASP A 109 19.68 -3.42 -8.31
N LYS A 110 19.41 -2.14 -8.08
CA LYS A 110 18.03 -1.62 -8.06
C LYS A 110 17.48 -1.72 -9.47
N LYS A 111 16.47 -2.57 -9.68
CA LYS A 111 15.70 -2.52 -10.93
C LYS A 111 15.09 -1.11 -11.02
N LEU A 112 15.27 -0.49 -12.19
CA LEU A 112 14.65 0.82 -12.46
C LEU A 112 13.13 0.72 -12.22
N PRO A 113 12.54 1.76 -11.60
CA PRO A 113 11.09 1.80 -11.42
C PRO A 113 10.38 1.65 -12.76
N VAL A 114 9.34 0.86 -12.79
CA VAL A 114 8.48 0.73 -13.98
C VAL A 114 7.64 2.00 -14.09
N HIS A 115 7.81 2.73 -15.18
CA HIS A 115 7.02 3.90 -15.51
C HIS A 115 5.99 3.56 -16.57
N LEU A 116 4.76 4.02 -16.38
CA LEU A 116 3.75 4.09 -17.43
C LEU A 116 3.77 5.50 -18.01
N ASN A 117 3.77 5.61 -19.30
CA ASN A 117 3.53 6.88 -19.97
C ASN A 117 2.02 7.23 -19.98
N GLU A 118 1.68 8.46 -20.36
CA GLU A 118 0.29 8.93 -20.34
C GLU A 118 -0.61 8.11 -21.26
N GLN A 119 -0.09 7.70 -22.43
CA GLN A 119 -0.86 6.89 -23.39
C GLN A 119 -1.12 5.48 -22.85
N GLU A 120 -0.16 4.84 -22.19
CA GLU A 120 -0.34 3.54 -21.54
C GLU A 120 -1.39 3.63 -20.42
N VAL A 121 -1.38 4.72 -19.65
CA VAL A 121 -2.40 4.95 -18.62
C VAL A 121 -3.77 5.17 -19.26
N THR A 122 -3.88 6.02 -20.26
CA THR A 122 -5.14 6.26 -20.99
C THR A 122 -5.72 4.97 -21.53
N ASN A 123 -4.91 4.17 -22.23
CA ASN A 123 -5.34 2.87 -22.77
C ASN A 123 -5.83 1.93 -21.64
N LEU A 124 -5.15 1.92 -20.48
CA LEU A 124 -5.57 1.11 -19.33
C LEU A 124 -6.90 1.57 -18.72
N LEU A 125 -7.11 2.89 -18.62
CA LEU A 125 -8.34 3.47 -18.11
C LEU A 125 -9.53 3.24 -19.08
N GLU A 126 -9.27 3.11 -20.38
CA GLU A 126 -10.28 2.87 -21.41
C GLU A 126 -10.54 1.39 -21.72
N ALA A 127 -9.69 0.49 -21.20
CA ALA A 127 -9.81 -0.94 -21.43
C ALA A 127 -11.10 -1.61 -20.88
N PRO A 128 -11.74 -1.12 -19.79
CA PRO A 128 -12.99 -1.70 -19.31
C PRO A 128 -14.16 -1.43 -20.27
N ASP A 129 -14.92 -2.46 -20.63
CA ASP A 129 -16.15 -2.33 -21.39
C ASP A 129 -17.28 -1.75 -20.52
N ILE A 130 -17.59 -0.47 -20.72
CA ILE A 130 -18.58 0.28 -19.95
C ILE A 130 -20.04 -0.14 -20.22
N SER A 131 -20.29 -0.94 -21.24
CA SER A 131 -21.63 -1.50 -21.49
C SER A 131 -22.00 -2.59 -20.47
N THR A 132 -21.00 -3.12 -19.77
CA THR A 132 -21.19 -4.14 -18.74
C THR A 132 -21.16 -3.53 -17.32
N THR A 133 -22.00 -4.06 -16.44
CA THR A 133 -22.02 -3.68 -15.01
C THR A 133 -20.64 -3.75 -14.37
N ILE A 134 -19.88 -4.80 -14.67
CA ILE A 134 -18.55 -5.02 -14.10
C ILE A 134 -17.53 -4.08 -14.71
N GLY A 135 -17.60 -3.86 -16.01
CA GLY A 135 -16.65 -2.96 -16.70
C GLY A 135 -16.83 -1.50 -16.26
N LEU A 136 -18.07 -1.02 -16.09
CA LEU A 136 -18.31 0.34 -15.61
C LEU A 136 -17.82 0.53 -14.16
N ARG A 137 -18.02 -0.47 -13.28
CA ARG A 137 -17.40 -0.45 -11.95
C ARG A 137 -15.86 -0.38 -12.02
N ASP A 138 -15.26 -1.24 -12.85
CA ASP A 138 -13.81 -1.33 -12.95
C ASP A 138 -13.24 -0.03 -13.53
N LYS A 139 -13.90 0.58 -14.50
CA LYS A 139 -13.57 1.91 -15.03
C LYS A 139 -13.60 2.96 -13.93
N ALA A 140 -14.68 3.04 -13.16
CA ALA A 140 -14.81 4.00 -12.07
C ALA A 140 -13.70 3.84 -11.00
N MET A 141 -13.32 2.60 -10.70
CA MET A 141 -12.21 2.33 -9.77
C MET A 141 -10.85 2.77 -10.32
N LEU A 142 -10.58 2.51 -11.60
CA LEU A 142 -9.33 2.88 -12.26
C LEU A 142 -9.21 4.41 -12.41
N GLU A 143 -10.28 5.06 -12.87
CA GLU A 143 -10.34 6.53 -12.99
C GLU A 143 -10.10 7.20 -11.63
N LEU A 144 -10.79 6.77 -10.58
CA LEU A 144 -10.62 7.35 -9.25
C LEU A 144 -9.20 7.12 -8.69
N LEU A 145 -8.65 5.92 -8.88
CA LEU A 145 -7.29 5.61 -8.44
C LEU A 145 -6.26 6.55 -9.08
N TYR A 146 -6.40 6.78 -10.39
CA TYR A 146 -5.47 7.63 -11.13
C TYR A 146 -5.75 9.11 -10.92
N SER A 147 -7.00 9.55 -10.97
CA SER A 147 -7.38 10.97 -10.76
C SER A 147 -6.85 11.52 -9.43
N CYS A 148 -6.92 10.75 -8.37
CA CYS A 148 -6.57 11.18 -7.01
C CYS A 148 -5.23 10.62 -6.52
N GLY A 149 -4.55 9.78 -7.29
CA GLY A 149 -3.32 9.14 -6.86
C GLY A 149 -3.46 8.31 -5.58
N LEU A 150 -4.58 7.62 -5.39
CA LEU A 150 -4.91 6.89 -4.16
C LEU A 150 -3.97 5.72 -3.88
N ARG A 151 -3.82 5.38 -2.60
CA ARG A 151 -3.35 4.04 -2.24
C ARG A 151 -4.48 3.03 -2.47
N VAL A 152 -4.15 1.79 -2.84
CA VAL A 152 -5.18 0.76 -3.05
C VAL A 152 -6.07 0.55 -1.81
N THR A 153 -5.49 0.64 -0.61
CA THR A 153 -6.23 0.52 0.65
C THR A 153 -7.18 1.69 0.87
N GLU A 154 -6.82 2.90 0.43
CA GLU A 154 -7.70 4.07 0.46
C GLU A 154 -8.87 3.83 -0.49
N LEU A 155 -8.62 3.47 -1.75
CA LEU A 155 -9.64 3.21 -2.76
C LEU A 155 -10.69 2.18 -2.33
N ILE A 156 -10.25 1.00 -1.86
CA ILE A 156 -11.19 -0.09 -1.50
C ILE A 156 -11.97 0.16 -0.20
N ASN A 157 -11.45 1.03 0.66
CA ASN A 157 -12.07 1.38 1.95
C ASN A 157 -12.95 2.65 1.88
N ILE A 158 -13.05 3.29 0.72
CA ILE A 158 -13.93 4.45 0.55
C ILE A 158 -15.37 4.07 0.91
N LYS A 159 -16.01 4.94 1.69
CA LYS A 159 -17.42 4.83 2.09
C LYS A 159 -18.28 5.78 1.28
N LEU A 160 -19.58 5.52 1.21
CA LEU A 160 -20.54 6.36 0.49
C LEU A 160 -20.49 7.83 0.90
N ASN A 161 -20.41 8.12 2.18
CA ASN A 161 -20.39 9.48 2.70
C ASN A 161 -19.05 10.22 2.48
N GLN A 162 -18.05 9.55 1.91
CA GLN A 162 -16.74 10.13 1.62
C GLN A 162 -16.60 10.60 0.16
N VAL A 163 -17.56 10.27 -0.69
CA VAL A 163 -17.58 10.68 -2.10
C VAL A 163 -18.62 11.77 -2.30
N ASN A 164 -18.20 12.94 -2.74
CA ASN A 164 -19.09 14.04 -3.06
C ASN A 164 -18.84 14.49 -4.50
N VAL A 165 -19.57 13.87 -5.41
CA VAL A 165 -19.41 14.13 -6.84
C VAL A 165 -19.91 15.52 -7.22
N TYR A 166 -20.92 16.05 -6.53
CA TYR A 166 -21.45 17.40 -6.80
C TYR A 166 -20.48 18.52 -6.41
N ASN A 167 -19.72 18.32 -5.35
CA ASN A 167 -18.72 19.27 -4.90
C ASN A 167 -17.30 18.92 -5.41
N GLU A 168 -17.19 17.91 -6.28
CA GLU A 168 -15.99 17.54 -7.02
C GLU A 168 -14.81 17.11 -6.12
N PHE A 169 -15.09 16.48 -4.99
CA PHE A 169 -14.05 15.95 -4.10
C PHE A 169 -14.38 14.61 -3.47
N ILE A 170 -13.33 13.95 -3.00
CA ILE A 170 -13.43 12.82 -2.08
C ILE A 170 -12.65 13.09 -0.80
N MET A 171 -13.14 12.51 0.30
CA MET A 171 -12.46 12.49 1.58
C MET A 171 -11.81 11.13 1.80
N VAL A 172 -10.49 11.08 2.01
CA VAL A 172 -9.79 9.82 2.26
C VAL A 172 -9.06 9.83 3.58
N SER A 173 -9.14 8.73 4.32
CA SER A 173 -8.44 8.55 5.59
C SER A 173 -7.11 7.86 5.33
N GLY A 174 -6.00 8.49 5.72
CA GLY A 174 -4.63 8.01 5.58
C GLY A 174 -4.09 7.30 6.82
N LYS A 175 -2.78 7.11 6.87
CA LYS A 175 -2.08 6.54 8.03
C LYS A 175 -2.29 7.44 9.27
N GLY A 176 -2.64 6.83 10.40
CA GLY A 176 -2.90 7.57 11.65
C GLY A 176 -4.26 8.27 11.68
N ASN A 177 -5.22 7.82 10.90
CA ASN A 177 -6.58 8.36 10.83
C ASN A 177 -6.65 9.85 10.40
N LYS A 178 -5.59 10.35 9.74
CA LYS A 178 -5.58 11.70 9.17
C LYS A 178 -6.39 11.70 7.88
N GLU A 179 -7.39 12.57 7.81
CA GLU A 179 -8.20 12.74 6.63
C GLU A 179 -7.62 13.80 5.70
N ARG A 180 -7.79 13.61 4.39
CA ARG A 180 -7.48 14.61 3.39
C ARG A 180 -8.55 14.64 2.31
N MET A 181 -8.81 15.84 1.82
CA MET A 181 -9.69 16.09 0.70
C MET A 181 -8.88 16.03 -0.59
N LEU A 182 -9.41 15.34 -1.60
CA LEU A 182 -8.79 15.22 -2.92
C LEU A 182 -9.78 15.64 -4.00
N PRO A 183 -9.35 16.49 -4.97
CA PRO A 183 -10.19 16.86 -6.09
C PRO A 183 -10.40 15.70 -7.04
N LEU A 184 -11.55 15.66 -7.71
CA LEU A 184 -11.92 14.72 -8.75
C LEU A 184 -11.68 15.34 -10.12
N SER A 185 -11.16 14.57 -11.07
CA SER A 185 -11.18 14.95 -12.48
C SER A 185 -12.57 14.78 -13.10
N ASN A 186 -12.86 15.48 -14.19
CA ASN A 186 -14.13 15.37 -14.91
C ASN A 186 -14.45 13.92 -15.29
N SER A 187 -13.47 13.20 -15.82
CA SER A 187 -13.65 11.78 -16.20
C SER A 187 -13.98 10.88 -14.99
N ALA A 188 -13.35 11.14 -13.84
CA ALA A 188 -13.65 10.40 -12.60
C ALA A 188 -15.07 10.73 -12.11
N MET A 189 -15.48 11.99 -12.14
CA MET A 189 -16.83 12.40 -11.73
C MET A 189 -17.91 11.72 -12.56
N GLU A 190 -17.81 11.76 -13.88
CA GLU A 190 -18.78 11.13 -14.80
C GLU A 190 -18.89 9.63 -14.57
N THR A 191 -17.76 8.94 -14.44
CA THR A 191 -17.77 7.48 -14.24
C THR A 191 -18.27 7.09 -12.86
N LEU A 192 -17.99 7.88 -11.82
CA LEU A 192 -18.49 7.65 -10.46
C LEU A 192 -20.00 7.87 -10.39
N GLN A 193 -20.53 8.91 -11.03
CA GLN A 193 -21.99 9.16 -11.10
C GLN A 193 -22.72 8.00 -11.76
N LYS A 194 -22.22 7.53 -12.91
CA LYS A 194 -22.81 6.37 -13.61
C LYS A 194 -22.74 5.11 -12.75
N TYR A 195 -21.58 4.84 -12.15
CA TYR A 195 -21.40 3.70 -11.25
C TYR A 195 -22.39 3.72 -10.09
N GLU A 196 -22.54 4.86 -9.43
CA GLU A 196 -23.40 5.01 -8.25
C GLU A 196 -24.88 4.83 -8.60
N LYS A 197 -25.32 5.37 -9.74
CA LYS A 197 -26.72 5.32 -10.17
C LYS A 197 -27.11 4.00 -10.81
N GLU A 198 -26.28 3.47 -11.70
CA GLU A 198 -26.65 2.36 -12.58
C GLU A 198 -26.11 1.00 -12.11
N VAL A 199 -24.93 0.98 -11.49
CA VAL A 199 -24.24 -0.28 -11.22
C VAL A 199 -24.29 -0.68 -9.76
N ARG A 200 -24.01 0.26 -8.87
CA ARG A 200 -23.93 -0.05 -7.44
C ARG A 200 -25.22 -0.64 -6.85
N PRO A 201 -26.42 -0.15 -7.16
CA PRO A 201 -27.67 -0.74 -6.66
C PRO A 201 -27.83 -2.20 -7.10
N ASN A 202 -27.51 -2.51 -8.36
CA ASN A 202 -27.57 -3.87 -8.91
C ASN A 202 -26.59 -4.83 -8.24
N LEU A 203 -25.35 -4.35 -7.97
CA LEU A 203 -24.35 -5.15 -7.25
C LEU A 203 -24.69 -5.34 -5.77
N LEU A 204 -25.33 -4.35 -5.15
CA LEU A 204 -25.72 -4.42 -3.73
C LEU A 204 -26.78 -5.49 -3.49
N ASN A 205 -27.69 -5.69 -4.46
CA ASN A 205 -28.77 -6.67 -4.40
C ASN A 205 -29.42 -6.61 -3.04
N GLN A 206 -30.19 -6.44 -2.41
CA GLN A 206 -30.79 -6.38 -1.06
C GLN A 206 -29.79 -6.35 0.13
N GLY A 207 -28.47 -6.36 -0.12
CA GLY A 207 -27.45 -6.26 0.90
C GLY A 207 -27.36 -4.87 1.54
N LYS A 208 -26.68 -4.77 2.69
CA LYS A 208 -26.41 -3.48 3.35
C LYS A 208 -24.91 -3.34 3.56
N THR A 209 -24.30 -2.32 2.99
CA THR A 209 -22.88 -1.96 3.24
C THR A 209 -22.64 -0.50 2.91
N ASN A 210 -21.79 0.14 3.70
CA ASN A 210 -21.34 1.51 3.46
C ASN A 210 -20.14 1.58 2.50
N ALA A 211 -19.61 0.44 2.04
CA ALA A 211 -18.52 0.43 1.07
C ALA A 211 -18.99 1.07 -0.24
N TYR A 212 -18.18 1.95 -0.81
CA TYR A 212 -18.50 2.58 -2.08
C TYR A 212 -18.38 1.58 -3.23
N PHE A 213 -17.23 0.91 -3.37
CA PHE A 213 -17.00 -0.08 -4.41
C PHE A 213 -17.31 -1.50 -3.96
N LEU A 214 -18.12 -2.18 -4.77
CA LEU A 214 -18.61 -3.53 -4.48
C LEU A 214 -17.98 -4.57 -5.40
N SER A 215 -17.76 -5.75 -4.85
CA SER A 215 -17.43 -6.96 -5.62
C SER A 215 -18.71 -7.49 -6.31
N ASN A 216 -18.54 -8.45 -7.22
CA ASN A 216 -19.66 -9.15 -7.88
C ASN A 216 -20.61 -9.87 -6.90
N ARG A 217 -20.22 -10.01 -5.64
CA ARG A 217 -21.01 -10.65 -4.56
C ARG A 217 -21.68 -9.62 -3.65
N GLY A 218 -21.75 -8.35 -4.03
CA GLY A 218 -22.32 -7.28 -3.22
C GLY A 218 -21.54 -6.92 -1.94
N LYS A 219 -20.35 -7.48 -1.74
CA LYS A 219 -19.46 -7.17 -0.60
C LYS A 219 -18.42 -6.13 -0.99
N ALA A 220 -17.81 -5.49 0.00
CA ALA A 220 -16.70 -4.56 -0.25
C ALA A 220 -15.63 -5.19 -1.15
N MET A 221 -15.06 -4.37 -2.05
CA MET A 221 -13.97 -4.79 -2.93
C MET A 221 -12.72 -5.14 -2.10
N SER A 222 -12.07 -6.26 -2.42
CA SER A 222 -10.82 -6.63 -1.77
C SER A 222 -9.61 -6.10 -2.54
N ARG A 223 -8.50 -5.86 -1.82
CA ARG A 223 -7.21 -5.47 -2.42
C ARG A 223 -6.75 -6.46 -3.48
N GLN A 224 -6.92 -7.75 -3.22
CA GLN A 224 -6.49 -8.82 -4.11
C GLN A 224 -7.32 -8.82 -5.41
N ASN A 225 -8.64 -8.71 -5.30
CA ASN A 225 -9.51 -8.64 -6.48
C ASN A 225 -9.18 -7.43 -7.35
N PHE A 226 -8.97 -6.25 -6.75
CA PHE A 226 -8.62 -5.07 -7.54
C PHE A 226 -7.25 -5.20 -8.21
N TRP A 227 -6.29 -5.85 -7.58
CA TRP A 227 -5.01 -6.16 -8.20
C TRP A 227 -5.15 -7.08 -9.42
N TYR A 228 -6.03 -8.11 -9.35
CA TYR A 228 -6.35 -8.96 -10.50
C TYR A 228 -7.04 -8.18 -11.61
N ILE A 229 -7.92 -7.24 -11.28
CA ILE A 229 -8.60 -6.37 -12.25
C ILE A 229 -7.56 -5.58 -13.06
N ILE A 230 -6.63 -4.89 -12.40
CA ILE A 230 -5.55 -4.15 -13.07
C ILE A 230 -4.74 -5.06 -13.98
N LYS A 231 -4.31 -6.22 -13.50
CA LYS A 231 -3.52 -7.16 -14.31
C LYS A 231 -4.28 -7.67 -15.52
N ARG A 232 -5.54 -7.99 -15.37
CA ARG A 232 -6.39 -8.46 -16.46
C ARG A 232 -6.46 -7.41 -17.59
N TYR A 233 -6.78 -6.16 -17.27
CA TYR A 233 -6.85 -5.11 -18.28
C TYR A 233 -5.50 -4.79 -18.88
N ALA A 234 -4.43 -4.75 -18.10
CA ALA A 234 -3.08 -4.56 -18.61
C ALA A 234 -2.67 -5.63 -19.65
N ASN A 235 -2.96 -6.90 -19.35
CA ASN A 235 -2.68 -8.00 -20.27
C ASN A 235 -3.52 -7.88 -21.56
N ASN A 236 -4.80 -7.50 -21.45
CA ASN A 236 -5.70 -7.36 -22.60
C ASN A 236 -5.22 -6.29 -23.59
N ILE A 237 -4.55 -5.25 -23.12
CA ILE A 237 -4.01 -4.16 -23.96
C ILE A 237 -2.51 -4.30 -24.24
N GLY A 238 -1.92 -5.45 -23.93
CA GLY A 238 -0.51 -5.76 -24.28
C GLY A 238 0.53 -5.05 -23.42
N ILE A 239 0.19 -4.55 -22.24
CA ILE A 239 1.19 -3.98 -21.31
C ILE A 239 1.90 -5.12 -20.57
N ASN A 240 3.11 -5.47 -21.04
CA ASN A 240 3.94 -6.53 -20.45
C ASN A 240 4.81 -6.08 -19.26
N LYS A 241 4.54 -4.90 -18.71
CA LYS A 241 5.23 -4.37 -17.53
C LYS A 241 4.60 -4.90 -16.24
N PRO A 242 5.39 -5.10 -15.16
CA PRO A 242 4.82 -5.49 -13.86
C PRO A 242 3.97 -4.35 -13.27
N LEU A 243 2.66 -4.40 -13.51
CA LEU A 243 1.72 -3.40 -13.03
C LEU A 243 1.14 -3.73 -11.66
N SER A 244 0.96 -2.69 -10.88
CA SER A 244 0.31 -2.71 -9.58
C SER A 244 -0.42 -1.38 -9.32
N PRO A 245 -1.32 -1.29 -8.34
CA PRO A 245 -1.92 -0.01 -7.95
C PRO A 245 -0.87 1.06 -7.58
N HIS A 246 0.27 0.64 -7.05
CA HIS A 246 1.39 1.57 -6.75
C HIS A 246 2.03 2.14 -8.02
N THR A 247 2.07 1.38 -9.11
CA THR A 247 2.58 1.85 -10.41
C THR A 247 1.70 2.96 -10.97
N LEU A 248 0.35 2.84 -10.88
CA LEU A 248 -0.58 3.88 -11.30
C LEU A 248 -0.48 5.14 -10.43
N ARG A 249 -0.37 4.98 -9.12
CA ARG A 249 -0.13 6.11 -8.22
C ARG A 249 1.21 6.81 -8.49
N HIS A 250 2.24 6.05 -8.86
CA HIS A 250 3.53 6.62 -9.26
C HIS A 250 3.41 7.38 -10.59
N ALA A 251 2.69 6.81 -11.57
CA ALA A 251 2.39 7.49 -12.82
C ALA A 251 1.65 8.81 -12.60
N PHE A 252 0.62 8.84 -11.75
CA PHE A 252 -0.06 10.08 -11.34
C PHE A 252 0.93 11.15 -10.86
N ALA A 253 1.79 10.82 -9.90
CA ALA A 253 2.77 11.76 -9.38
C ALA A 253 3.74 12.27 -10.45
N THR A 254 4.27 11.35 -11.26
CA THR A 254 5.24 11.65 -12.32
C THR A 254 4.62 12.54 -13.40
N HIS A 255 3.40 12.23 -13.85
CA HIS A 255 2.71 13.00 -14.90
C HIS A 255 2.36 14.40 -14.45
N LEU A 256 1.90 14.59 -13.19
CA LEU A 256 1.67 15.91 -12.64
C LEU A 256 2.95 16.75 -12.63
N VAL A 257 4.06 16.20 -12.15
CA VAL A 257 5.36 16.90 -12.11
C VAL A 257 5.86 17.20 -13.52
N GLN A 258 5.76 16.25 -14.46
CA GLN A 258 6.16 16.47 -15.86
C GLN A 258 5.35 17.57 -16.55
N ARG A 259 4.09 17.77 -16.15
CA ARG A 259 3.23 18.85 -16.63
C ARG A 259 3.40 20.15 -15.87
N GLY A 260 4.37 20.22 -14.94
CA GLY A 260 4.75 21.46 -14.24
C GLY A 260 4.00 21.72 -12.94
N ALA A 261 3.31 20.71 -12.37
CA ALA A 261 2.71 20.86 -11.05
C ALA A 261 3.80 21.06 -9.99
N ASP A 262 3.49 21.90 -9.01
CA ASP A 262 4.37 22.10 -7.85
C ASP A 262 4.58 20.80 -7.06
N LEU A 263 5.84 20.46 -6.77
CA LEU A 263 6.20 19.23 -6.08
C LEU A 263 5.56 19.14 -4.68
N ARG A 264 5.40 20.26 -4.01
CA ARG A 264 4.76 20.32 -2.69
C ARG A 264 3.27 20.00 -2.79
N ALA A 265 2.59 20.55 -3.82
CA ALA A 265 1.19 20.22 -4.08
C ALA A 265 1.02 18.72 -4.36
N VAL A 266 1.89 18.11 -5.17
CA VAL A 266 1.87 16.68 -5.44
C VAL A 266 2.11 15.86 -4.17
N GLN A 267 3.03 16.24 -3.30
CA GLN A 267 3.26 15.58 -2.01
C GLN A 267 2.03 15.65 -1.09
N LEU A 268 1.33 16.78 -1.07
CA LEU A 268 0.09 16.95 -0.29
C LEU A 268 -1.03 16.07 -0.84
N LEU A 269 -1.24 16.04 -2.15
CA LEU A 269 -2.21 15.14 -2.81
C LEU A 269 -1.93 13.68 -2.46
N LEU A 270 -0.66 13.29 -2.45
CA LEU A 270 -0.27 11.94 -2.09
C LEU A 270 -0.37 11.62 -0.59
N GLY A 271 -0.47 12.61 0.28
CA GLY A 271 -0.55 12.41 1.74
C GLY A 271 0.74 11.83 2.32
N HIS A 272 1.87 12.49 2.05
CA HIS A 272 3.16 12.19 2.69
C HIS A 272 3.18 12.83 4.08
N SER A 273 3.37 12.01 5.11
CA SER A 273 3.19 12.37 6.52
C SER A 273 4.32 13.18 7.16
N ASP A 274 5.47 13.31 6.51
CA ASP A 274 6.66 13.99 7.08
C ASP A 274 6.61 15.51 7.00
N ILE A 275 5.49 16.06 6.55
CA ILE A 275 5.28 17.49 6.52
C ILE A 275 4.38 17.85 7.70
N SER A 276 5.02 18.30 8.77
CA SER A 276 4.39 18.82 9.99
C SER A 276 3.51 20.04 9.66
N THR A 277 2.27 19.81 9.23
CA THR A 277 1.27 20.87 9.09
C THR A 277 -0.12 20.28 9.33
N THR A 278 -0.43 20.07 10.59
CA THR A 278 -1.78 19.72 11.06
C THR A 278 -2.71 20.95 11.04
N GLN A 279 -2.32 22.08 10.48
CA GLN A 279 -3.03 23.34 10.72
C GLN A 279 -3.58 24.09 9.51
N ILE A 280 -3.45 23.67 8.26
CA ILE A 280 -3.97 24.49 7.15
C ILE A 280 -4.72 23.62 6.12
N TYR A 281 -5.79 22.94 6.52
CA TYR A 281 -6.85 22.54 5.58
C TYR A 281 -7.92 23.64 5.52
N THR A 282 -7.50 24.84 5.21
CA THR A 282 -8.44 25.94 4.94
C THR A 282 -8.93 25.85 3.49
N TYR A 283 -10.12 26.39 3.23
CA TYR A 283 -10.75 26.53 1.90
C TYR A 283 -9.76 27.00 0.81
N ILE A 284 -8.84 27.91 1.14
CA ILE A 284 -7.81 28.45 0.25
C ILE A 284 -6.83 27.36 -0.24
N HIS A 285 -6.43 26.44 0.63
CA HIS A 285 -5.51 25.34 0.26
C HIS A 285 -6.16 24.34 -0.71
N ASN A 286 -7.44 24.05 -0.50
CA ASN A 286 -8.20 23.17 -1.39
C ASN A 286 -8.38 23.79 -2.78
N THR A 287 -8.59 25.09 -2.88
CA THR A 287 -8.67 25.81 -4.15
C THR A 287 -7.36 25.77 -4.93
N ILE A 288 -6.22 25.95 -4.26
CA ILE A 288 -4.90 25.83 -4.88
C ILE A 288 -4.64 24.38 -5.34
N LEU A 289 -4.92 23.38 -4.51
CA LEU A 289 -4.76 21.97 -4.88
C LEU A 289 -5.66 21.58 -6.06
N LYS A 290 -6.91 22.05 -6.08
CA LYS A 290 -7.84 21.86 -7.19
C LYS A 290 -7.31 22.50 -8.47
N SER A 291 -6.88 23.75 -8.43
CA SER A 291 -6.29 24.46 -9.57
C SER A 291 -5.03 23.75 -10.10
N GLN A 292 -4.13 23.31 -9.23
CA GLN A 292 -2.93 22.58 -9.66
C GLN A 292 -3.30 21.19 -10.26
N HIS A 293 -4.31 20.53 -9.73
CA HIS A 293 -4.79 19.28 -10.26
C HIS A 293 -5.44 19.48 -11.65
N GLU A 294 -6.40 20.37 -11.79
CA GLU A 294 -7.09 20.66 -13.05
C GLU A 294 -6.12 21.09 -14.16
N LYS A 295 -5.17 21.97 -13.84
CA LYS A 295 -4.21 22.49 -14.81
C LYS A 295 -3.18 21.46 -15.27
N HIS A 296 -2.78 20.54 -14.41
CA HIS A 296 -1.63 19.68 -14.65
C HIS A 296 -1.97 18.19 -14.70
N HIS A 297 -3.17 17.78 -14.30
CA HIS A 297 -3.58 16.39 -14.43
C HIS A 297 -3.95 16.06 -15.89
N PRO A 298 -3.49 14.92 -16.46
CA PRO A 298 -3.75 14.58 -17.87
C PRO A 298 -5.23 14.43 -18.24
N ARG A 299 -6.08 14.22 -17.25
CA ARG A 299 -7.55 14.07 -17.38
C ARG A 299 -8.32 15.05 -16.46
N GLY A 300 -7.69 16.14 -16.08
CA GLY A 300 -8.26 17.21 -15.28
C GLY A 300 -9.22 18.10 -16.03
#